data_413406244fdc0611d69c2896d6857bdf
#
_entry.id   413406244fdc0611d69c2896d6857bdf
#
_cell.length_a   1.000
_cell.length_b   1.000
_cell.length_c   1.000
_cell.angle_alpha   90.00
_cell.angle_beta   90.00
_cell.angle_gamma   90.00
#
_symmetry.space_group_name_H-M   'P 1'
#
loop_
_entity.id
_entity.type
_entity.pdbx_description
1 polymer ?
#
loop_
_entity_poly.entity_id
_entity_poly.type
_entity_poly.pdbx_seq_one_letter_code
_entity_poly.pdbx_strand_id
1 'polypeptide(L)'
;RLISGMVRGIGAEYYSMGMSPAISHERFHEAHDLVIQAWTKEGPFAFEGKHYHFEYVNVWPRPFQNPHPPIWCPSQGSLETIEWAADPDHKYTYLQTYSPFEAVKKFLHMYRDVARDKFGYEAQDSQLGWAAPIYIGETDEKAIEEARPHMEAFFNKFLRMTPEMLLPPGYLSLRSYKNVMKHKGGLSKVRSMED
;
A
#
# COMPACT_ATOMS: atom_id res chain seq x y z
N ARG A 1 15.58 13.48 6.59
CA ARG A 1 14.11 13.40 6.70
C ARG A 1 13.68 12.08 6.06
N LEU A 2 12.87 11.32 6.76
CA LEU A 2 12.37 10.01 6.34
C LEU A 2 10.85 10.09 6.18
N ILE A 3 10.32 9.37 5.20
CA ILE A 3 8.91 9.01 5.07
C ILE A 3 8.86 7.48 5.15
N SER A 4 8.00 6.95 6.00
CA SER A 4 7.84 5.50 6.18
C SER A 4 6.67 5.01 5.35
N GLY A 5 6.94 4.19 4.34
CA GLY A 5 5.91 3.47 3.59
C GLY A 5 5.51 2.19 4.30
N MET A 6 4.23 2.03 4.64
CA MET A 6 3.72 0.82 5.28
C MET A 6 2.72 0.12 4.38
N VAL A 7 3.01 -1.14 4.03
CA VAL A 7 2.19 -1.95 3.12
C VAL A 7 2.18 -3.40 3.60
N ARG A 8 1.09 -4.12 3.32
CA ARG A 8 0.99 -5.55 3.68
C ARG A 8 1.92 -6.46 2.89
N GLY A 9 2.45 -5.99 1.76
CA GLY A 9 3.19 -6.81 0.82
C GLY A 9 2.30 -7.45 -0.25
N ILE A 10 2.89 -8.28 -1.09
CA ILE A 10 2.23 -9.01 -2.19
C ILE A 10 2.40 -10.51 -2.04
N GLY A 11 1.64 -11.31 -2.80
CA GLY A 11 1.64 -12.76 -2.65
C GLY A 11 2.99 -13.44 -2.80
N ALA A 12 3.83 -12.96 -3.73
CA ALA A 12 5.17 -13.51 -3.90
C ALA A 12 6.03 -13.39 -2.63
N GLU A 13 5.90 -12.29 -1.88
CA GLU A 13 6.61 -12.09 -0.60
C GLU A 13 6.11 -13.06 0.48
N TYR A 14 4.79 -13.26 0.57
CA TYR A 14 4.22 -14.23 1.50
C TYR A 14 4.70 -15.65 1.24
N TYR A 15 4.72 -16.05 -0.03
CA TYR A 15 5.22 -17.37 -0.42
C TYR A 15 6.72 -17.53 -0.15
N SER A 16 7.51 -16.51 -0.43
CA SER A 16 8.96 -16.52 -0.14
C SER A 16 9.26 -16.64 1.34
N MET A 17 8.42 -16.06 2.19
CA MET A 17 8.58 -16.09 3.64
C MET A 17 7.85 -17.27 4.32
N GLY A 18 7.17 -18.12 3.55
CA GLY A 18 6.38 -19.23 4.10
C GLY A 18 5.21 -18.79 4.97
N MET A 19 4.64 -17.60 4.71
CA MET A 19 3.61 -17.01 5.54
C MET A 19 2.24 -17.09 4.88
N SER A 20 1.19 -17.27 5.70
CA SER A 20 -0.19 -17.27 5.22
C SER A 20 -0.68 -15.86 4.89
N PRO A 21 -1.14 -15.61 3.65
CA PRO A 21 -1.77 -14.33 3.30
C PRO A 21 -3.08 -14.05 4.05
N ALA A 22 -3.76 -15.09 4.55
CA ALA A 22 -5.07 -14.96 5.19
C ALA A 22 -5.04 -14.15 6.50
N ILE A 23 -3.92 -14.15 7.20
CA ILE A 23 -3.74 -13.39 8.45
C ILE A 23 -2.95 -12.09 8.25
N SER A 24 -2.73 -11.69 6.99
CA SER A 24 -1.88 -10.54 6.65
C SER A 24 -2.41 -9.21 7.19
N HIS A 25 -3.73 -9.02 7.23
CA HIS A 25 -4.33 -7.82 7.79
C HIS A 25 -4.05 -7.69 9.28
N GLU A 26 -4.34 -8.73 10.05
CA GLU A 26 -4.12 -8.74 11.50
C GLU A 26 -2.64 -8.51 11.84
N ARG A 27 -1.75 -9.23 11.15
CA ARG A 27 -0.30 -9.06 11.34
C ARG A 27 0.19 -7.65 10.97
N PHE A 28 -0.34 -7.07 9.91
CA PHE A 28 0.03 -5.73 9.47
C PHE A 28 -0.36 -4.67 10.52
N HIS A 29 -1.59 -4.73 11.03
CA HIS A 29 -2.06 -3.77 12.03
C HIS A 29 -1.26 -3.91 13.34
N GLU A 30 -1.03 -5.14 13.80
CA GLU A 30 -0.25 -5.37 15.00
C GLU A 30 1.23 -4.97 14.84
N ALA A 31 1.82 -5.22 13.66
CA ALA A 31 3.17 -4.75 13.35
C ALA A 31 3.25 -3.22 13.33
N HIS A 32 2.23 -2.55 12.76
CA HIS A 32 2.13 -1.11 12.81
C HIS A 32 2.13 -0.59 14.25
N ASP A 33 1.28 -1.14 15.11
CA ASP A 33 1.16 -0.72 16.50
C ASP A 33 2.46 -0.91 17.28
N LEU A 34 3.16 -2.05 17.05
CA LEU A 34 4.47 -2.28 17.59
C LEU A 34 5.50 -1.24 17.12
N VAL A 35 5.53 -0.93 15.83
CA VAL A 35 6.47 0.05 15.25
C VAL A 35 6.19 1.45 15.80
N ILE A 36 4.93 1.87 15.87
CA ILE A 36 4.56 3.17 16.46
C ILE A 36 4.99 3.25 17.92
N GLN A 37 4.72 2.22 18.72
CA GLN A 37 5.16 2.19 20.10
C GLN A 37 6.69 2.24 20.22
N ALA A 38 7.41 1.47 19.39
CA ALA A 38 8.87 1.48 19.35
C ALA A 38 9.47 2.85 19.01
N TRP A 39 8.76 3.65 18.20
CA TRP A 39 9.20 4.99 17.84
C TRP A 39 8.85 6.07 18.87
N THR A 40 7.71 5.91 19.54
CA THR A 40 7.13 6.98 20.39
C THR A 40 7.25 6.71 21.88
N LYS A 41 7.18 5.45 22.30
CA LYS A 41 7.24 5.08 23.70
C LYS A 41 8.68 5.04 24.20
N GLU A 42 8.91 5.51 25.40
CA GLU A 42 10.20 5.34 26.05
C GLU A 42 10.42 3.87 26.46
N GLY A 43 11.55 3.34 26.00
CA GLY A 43 11.90 1.95 26.28
C GLY A 43 12.79 1.78 27.53
N PRO A 44 13.05 0.55 27.95
CA PRO A 44 12.52 -0.69 27.39
C PRO A 44 11.06 -0.95 27.79
N PHE A 45 10.32 -1.67 26.92
CA PHE A 45 8.97 -2.16 27.22
C PHE A 45 8.76 -3.56 26.62
N ALA A 46 7.77 -4.30 27.14
CA ALA A 46 7.30 -5.54 26.52
C ALA A 46 6.15 -5.25 25.57
N PHE A 47 6.05 -6.03 24.49
CA PHE A 47 4.94 -6.03 23.56
C PHE A 47 4.33 -7.43 23.47
N GLU A 48 3.07 -7.55 23.87
CA GLU A 48 2.31 -8.80 23.90
C GLU A 48 1.13 -8.70 22.94
N GLY A 49 1.33 -9.15 21.69
CA GLY A 49 0.29 -9.19 20.67
C GLY A 49 -0.16 -10.63 20.40
N LYS A 50 -1.02 -10.78 19.40
CA LYS A 50 -1.48 -12.08 18.89
C LYS A 50 -0.42 -12.76 18.01
N HIS A 51 0.35 -12.00 17.29
CA HIS A 51 1.32 -12.45 16.28
C HIS A 51 2.76 -12.09 16.63
N TYR A 52 2.96 -11.08 17.46
CA TYR A 52 4.28 -10.58 17.86
C TYR A 52 4.38 -10.54 19.38
N HIS A 53 5.40 -11.19 19.92
CA HIS A 53 5.69 -11.26 21.36
C HIS A 53 7.14 -10.88 21.58
N PHE A 54 7.38 -9.77 22.27
CA PHE A 54 8.72 -9.30 22.59
C PHE A 54 8.78 -8.90 24.07
N GLU A 55 9.58 -9.57 24.83
CA GLU A 55 9.80 -9.24 26.26
C GLU A 55 10.60 -7.93 26.42
N TYR A 56 11.37 -7.56 25.39
CA TYR A 56 12.25 -6.40 25.44
C TYR A 56 12.27 -5.67 24.10
N VAL A 57 11.65 -4.50 24.05
CA VAL A 57 11.70 -3.57 22.92
C VAL A 57 12.39 -2.29 23.37
N ASN A 58 13.52 -1.95 22.75
CA ASN A 58 14.28 -0.75 23.04
C ASN A 58 15.05 -0.29 21.79
N VAL A 59 14.44 0.58 21.00
CA VAL A 59 14.95 1.00 19.69
C VAL A 59 15.81 2.25 19.81
N TRP A 60 17.03 2.18 19.31
CA TRP A 60 18.00 3.28 19.25
C TRP A 60 18.67 3.36 17.88
N PRO A 61 18.94 4.57 17.34
CA PRO A 61 18.45 5.86 17.87
C PRO A 61 16.94 6.00 17.70
N ARG A 62 16.32 6.81 18.53
CA ARG A 62 14.91 7.17 18.39
C ARG A 62 14.71 8.08 17.16
N PRO A 63 13.53 8.11 16.54
CA PRO A 63 13.24 9.02 15.45
C PRO A 63 13.50 10.48 15.83
N PHE A 64 14.16 11.22 14.94
CA PHE A 64 14.34 12.67 15.10
C PHE A 64 13.03 13.43 14.82
N GLN A 65 12.18 12.86 13.95
CA GLN A 65 10.88 13.43 13.59
C GLN A 65 9.85 13.15 14.69
N ASN A 66 9.08 14.15 15.06
CA ASN A 66 8.12 14.07 16.17
C ASN A 66 6.67 14.10 15.64
N PRO A 67 5.77 13.19 16.09
CA PRO A 67 6.02 12.08 17.04
C PRO A 67 6.82 10.93 16.42
N HIS A 68 6.83 10.77 15.10
CA HIS A 68 7.54 9.77 14.31
C HIS A 68 7.63 10.23 12.85
N PRO A 69 8.37 9.54 11.97
CA PRO A 69 8.35 9.81 10.53
C PRO A 69 6.93 9.76 9.97
N PRO A 70 6.56 10.67 9.03
CA PRO A 70 5.29 10.57 8.34
C PRO A 70 5.08 9.18 7.72
N ILE A 71 3.85 8.67 7.83
CA ILE A 71 3.47 7.36 7.32
C ILE A 71 2.69 7.52 6.03
N TRP A 72 3.12 6.79 5.01
CA TRP A 72 2.43 6.68 3.74
C TRP A 72 1.94 5.25 3.55
N CYS A 73 0.71 5.10 3.04
CA CYS A 73 0.04 3.82 2.83
C CYS A 73 -0.09 3.51 1.33
N PRO A 74 0.92 2.86 0.71
CA PRO A 74 0.83 2.45 -0.68
C PRO A 74 -0.29 1.43 -0.88
N SER A 75 -1.09 1.63 -1.93
CA SER A 75 -2.21 0.73 -2.26
C SER A 75 -2.55 0.77 -3.75
N GLN A 76 -3.20 -0.26 -4.22
CA GLN A 76 -3.78 -0.33 -5.57
C GLN A 76 -5.32 -0.27 -5.54
N GLY A 77 -5.91 0.39 -4.52
CA GLY A 77 -7.34 0.59 -4.42
C GLY A 77 -8.06 -0.35 -3.44
N SER A 78 -7.39 -0.83 -2.40
CA SER A 78 -8.04 -1.54 -1.29
C SER A 78 -8.86 -0.57 -0.46
N LEU A 79 -10.16 -0.82 -0.34
CA LEU A 79 -11.04 0.00 0.49
C LEU A 79 -10.65 -0.08 1.97
N GLU A 80 -10.24 -1.26 2.43
CA GLU A 80 -9.78 -1.44 3.81
C GLU A 80 -8.54 -0.59 4.11
N THR A 81 -7.60 -0.48 3.16
CA THR A 81 -6.43 0.39 3.30
C THR A 81 -6.83 1.87 3.31
N ILE A 82 -7.79 2.27 2.47
CA ILE A 82 -8.31 3.64 2.44
C ILE A 82 -8.98 3.98 3.78
N GLU A 83 -9.87 3.11 4.26
CA GLU A 83 -10.54 3.32 5.55
C GLU A 83 -9.56 3.39 6.71
N TRP A 84 -8.55 2.53 6.73
CA TRP A 84 -7.53 2.52 7.77
C TRP A 84 -6.62 3.75 7.71
N ALA A 85 -6.20 4.17 6.52
CA ALA A 85 -5.36 5.36 6.36
C ALA A 85 -6.12 6.66 6.68
N ALA A 86 -7.43 6.71 6.39
CA ALA A 86 -8.29 7.86 6.67
C ALA A 86 -8.82 7.89 8.11
N ASP A 87 -8.56 6.87 8.93
CA ASP A 87 -8.97 6.87 10.33
C ASP A 87 -8.45 8.14 11.05
N PRO A 88 -9.27 8.80 11.90
CA PRO A 88 -8.86 10.00 12.64
C PRO A 88 -7.59 9.85 13.47
N ASP A 89 -7.33 8.66 13.99
CA ASP A 89 -6.12 8.35 14.76
C ASP A 89 -4.88 8.20 13.87
N HIS A 90 -5.07 7.97 12.58
CA HIS A 90 -4.01 7.79 11.60
C HIS A 90 -3.81 9.04 10.73
N LYS A 91 -4.81 9.41 9.94
CA LYS A 91 -4.74 10.49 8.93
C LYS A 91 -3.50 10.39 8.04
N TYR A 92 -3.15 9.13 7.69
CA TYR A 92 -1.96 8.84 6.89
C TYR A 92 -2.15 9.24 5.44
N THR A 93 -1.05 9.51 4.77
CA THR A 93 -1.07 9.74 3.32
C THR A 93 -1.39 8.44 2.58
N TYR A 94 -2.52 8.41 1.88
CA TYR A 94 -2.85 7.35 0.95
C TYR A 94 -2.08 7.54 -0.35
N LEU A 95 -1.30 6.53 -0.76
CA LEU A 95 -0.49 6.57 -1.97
C LEU A 95 -1.03 5.57 -3.00
N GLN A 96 -1.72 6.07 -4.03
CA GLN A 96 -2.13 5.21 -5.14
C GLN A 96 -0.94 4.85 -6.01
N THR A 97 -0.72 3.55 -6.25
CA THR A 97 0.46 3.05 -6.98
C THR A 97 0.07 2.28 -8.24
N TYR A 98 0.87 2.40 -9.29
CA TYR A 98 0.77 1.58 -10.52
C TYR A 98 -0.64 1.45 -11.10
N SER A 99 -1.37 2.53 -11.16
CA SER A 99 -2.76 2.53 -11.61
C SER A 99 -2.97 3.53 -12.74
N PRO A 100 -3.88 3.23 -13.70
CA PRO A 100 -4.32 4.19 -14.71
C PRO A 100 -4.90 5.44 -14.05
N PHE A 101 -4.78 6.59 -14.71
CA PHE A 101 -5.16 7.89 -14.17
C PHE A 101 -6.61 7.94 -13.63
N GLU A 102 -7.56 7.33 -14.36
CA GLU A 102 -8.95 7.29 -13.89
C GLU A 102 -9.15 6.49 -12.59
N ALA A 103 -8.37 5.43 -12.40
CA ALA A 103 -8.36 4.68 -11.15
C ALA A 103 -7.73 5.51 -10.01
N VAL A 104 -6.65 6.25 -10.30
CA VAL A 104 -6.05 7.18 -9.33
C VAL A 104 -7.07 8.19 -8.86
N LYS A 105 -7.72 8.89 -9.79
CA LYS A 105 -8.77 9.88 -9.49
C LYS A 105 -9.88 9.29 -8.63
N LYS A 106 -10.40 8.10 -9.02
CA LYS A 106 -11.43 7.39 -8.28
C LYS A 106 -11.04 7.11 -6.82
N PHE A 107 -9.84 6.58 -6.60
CA PHE A 107 -9.44 6.16 -5.24
C PHE A 107 -9.01 7.34 -4.37
N LEU A 108 -8.47 8.41 -4.94
CA LEU A 108 -8.22 9.64 -4.19
C LEU A 108 -9.53 10.32 -3.77
N HIS A 109 -10.55 10.34 -4.63
CA HIS A 109 -11.89 10.80 -4.24
C HIS A 109 -12.49 9.90 -3.15
N MET A 110 -12.35 8.58 -3.27
CA MET A 110 -12.85 7.64 -2.26
C MET A 110 -12.22 7.89 -0.88
N TYR A 111 -10.93 8.23 -0.81
CA TYR A 111 -10.31 8.61 0.46
C TYR A 111 -10.98 9.86 1.05
N ARG A 112 -11.22 10.90 0.24
CA ARG A 112 -11.91 12.13 0.69
C ARG A 112 -13.34 11.84 1.16
N ASP A 113 -14.07 11.01 0.41
CA ASP A 113 -15.43 10.62 0.78
C ASP A 113 -15.45 9.84 2.10
N VAL A 114 -14.54 8.89 2.29
CA VAL A 114 -14.41 8.16 3.56
C VAL A 114 -14.06 9.09 4.71
N ALA A 115 -13.12 10.01 4.54
CA ALA A 115 -12.75 10.99 5.55
C ALA A 115 -13.94 11.86 5.96
N ARG A 116 -14.70 12.36 4.97
CA ARG A 116 -15.88 13.21 5.21
C ARG A 116 -17.06 12.41 5.75
N ASP A 117 -17.49 11.37 5.05
CA ASP A 117 -18.80 10.73 5.29
C ASP A 117 -18.73 9.72 6.45
N LYS A 118 -17.60 9.07 6.66
CA LYS A 118 -17.43 8.09 7.74
C LYS A 118 -16.80 8.70 8.98
N PHE A 119 -15.84 9.62 8.81
CA PHE A 119 -15.03 10.13 9.91
C PHE A 119 -15.26 11.61 10.22
N GLY A 120 -16.03 12.34 9.42
CA GLY A 120 -16.47 13.70 9.72
C GLY A 120 -15.40 14.79 9.62
N TYR A 121 -14.35 14.56 8.79
CA TYR A 121 -13.32 15.58 8.55
C TYR A 121 -12.97 15.72 7.04
N GLU A 122 -12.48 16.89 6.67
CA GLU A 122 -12.00 17.15 5.31
C GLU A 122 -10.53 16.73 5.16
N ALA A 123 -10.29 15.81 4.22
CA ALA A 123 -8.93 15.36 3.91
C ALA A 123 -8.12 16.46 3.23
N GLN A 124 -6.90 16.67 3.70
CA GLN A 124 -5.95 17.60 3.10
C GLN A 124 -5.26 17.00 1.86
N ASP A 125 -4.83 17.85 0.93
CA ASP A 125 -4.10 17.39 -0.28
C ASP A 125 -2.80 16.65 0.07
N SER A 126 -2.14 16.99 1.17
CA SER A 126 -0.96 16.29 1.68
C SER A 126 -1.21 14.84 2.09
N GLN A 127 -2.47 14.45 2.28
CA GLN A 127 -2.87 13.07 2.59
C GLN A 127 -3.12 12.23 1.33
N LEU A 128 -2.92 12.80 0.14
CA LEU A 128 -3.19 12.16 -1.15
C LEU A 128 -1.91 12.14 -1.98
N GLY A 129 -1.52 10.96 -2.42
CA GLY A 129 -0.32 10.75 -3.22
C GLY A 129 -0.55 9.83 -4.42
N TRP A 130 0.27 10.03 -5.43
CA TRP A 130 0.33 9.15 -6.59
C TRP A 130 1.77 8.80 -6.93
N ALA A 131 2.04 7.51 -7.09
CA ALA A 131 3.31 6.99 -7.58
C ALA A 131 3.11 6.30 -8.92
N ALA A 132 3.75 6.86 -9.94
CA ALA A 132 3.71 6.35 -11.30
C ALA A 132 5.13 6.27 -11.89
N PRO A 133 5.42 5.30 -12.76
CA PRO A 133 6.57 5.36 -13.64
C PRO A 133 6.44 6.56 -14.56
N ILE A 134 7.48 7.38 -14.68
CA ILE A 134 7.50 8.54 -15.57
C ILE A 134 8.74 8.44 -16.43
N TYR A 135 8.58 8.57 -17.73
CA TYR A 135 9.66 8.70 -18.69
C TYR A 135 9.47 9.99 -19.51
N ILE A 136 10.52 10.75 -19.68
CA ILE A 136 10.49 12.04 -20.41
C ILE A 136 11.37 11.90 -21.66
N GLY A 137 10.75 12.01 -22.83
CA GLY A 137 11.41 12.06 -24.13
C GLY A 137 11.28 13.44 -24.80
N GLU A 138 11.86 13.60 -25.98
CA GLU A 138 11.73 14.83 -26.77
C GLU A 138 10.29 15.04 -27.28
N THR A 139 9.58 13.93 -27.57
CA THR A 139 8.14 13.92 -27.91
C THR A 139 7.49 12.72 -27.21
N ASP A 140 6.15 12.70 -27.15
CA ASP A 140 5.41 11.59 -26.53
C ASP A 140 5.66 10.27 -27.29
N GLU A 141 5.72 10.30 -28.62
CA GLU A 141 6.00 9.12 -29.44
C GLU A 141 7.37 8.53 -29.13
N LYS A 142 8.39 9.41 -29.03
CA LYS A 142 9.76 9.00 -28.71
C LYS A 142 9.86 8.49 -27.29
N ALA A 143 9.20 9.11 -26.34
CA ALA A 143 9.14 8.66 -24.96
C ALA A 143 8.52 7.25 -24.86
N ILE A 144 7.45 6.96 -25.58
CA ILE A 144 6.82 5.64 -25.62
C ILE A 144 7.74 4.61 -26.29
N GLU A 145 8.37 4.94 -27.42
CA GLU A 145 9.30 4.05 -28.11
C GLU A 145 10.48 3.65 -27.21
N GLU A 146 11.10 4.62 -26.54
CA GLU A 146 12.24 4.41 -25.66
C GLU A 146 11.86 3.68 -24.36
N ALA A 147 10.74 4.02 -23.72
CA ALA A 147 10.31 3.42 -22.45
C ALA A 147 9.75 2.00 -22.61
N ARG A 148 9.07 1.69 -23.72
CA ARG A 148 8.37 0.41 -23.93
C ARG A 148 9.22 -0.82 -23.65
N PRO A 149 10.43 -1.02 -24.21
CA PRO A 149 11.21 -2.23 -23.98
C PRO A 149 11.61 -2.40 -22.51
N HIS A 150 11.81 -1.31 -21.78
CA HIS A 150 12.16 -1.33 -20.38
C HIS A 150 10.98 -1.69 -19.50
N MET A 151 9.80 -1.13 -19.77
CA MET A 151 8.56 -1.45 -19.07
C MET A 151 8.13 -2.90 -19.30
N GLU A 152 8.20 -3.37 -20.53
CA GLU A 152 7.92 -4.78 -20.85
C GLU A 152 8.91 -5.74 -20.18
N ALA A 153 10.18 -5.38 -20.14
CA ALA A 153 11.20 -6.17 -19.44
C ALA A 153 10.93 -6.20 -17.92
N PHE A 154 10.51 -5.07 -17.34
CA PHE A 154 10.16 -5.01 -15.92
C PHE A 154 9.04 -5.99 -15.57
N PHE A 155 7.92 -5.97 -16.29
CA PHE A 155 6.80 -6.86 -16.01
C PHE A 155 7.08 -8.32 -16.38
N ASN A 156 7.70 -8.60 -17.53
CA ASN A 156 7.83 -9.95 -18.08
C ASN A 156 9.09 -10.68 -17.62
N LYS A 157 10.17 -9.96 -17.27
CA LYS A 157 11.47 -10.57 -16.91
C LYS A 157 11.82 -10.40 -15.43
N PHE A 158 11.55 -9.22 -14.85
CA PHE A 158 11.96 -8.93 -13.47
C PHE A 158 10.90 -9.34 -12.46
N LEU A 159 9.68 -8.87 -12.60
CA LEU A 159 8.64 -9.19 -11.62
C LEU A 159 8.27 -10.66 -11.62
N ARG A 160 8.15 -11.29 -12.79
CA ARG A 160 7.79 -12.72 -12.95
C ARG A 160 6.64 -13.17 -12.06
N MET A 161 5.66 -12.31 -11.87
CA MET A 161 4.52 -12.56 -10.99
C MET A 161 3.28 -12.87 -11.79
N THR A 162 2.68 -14.03 -11.51
CA THR A 162 1.35 -14.35 -12.04
C THR A 162 0.27 -13.59 -11.25
N PRO A 163 -0.94 -13.41 -11.79
CA PRO A 163 -2.05 -12.82 -11.05
C PRO A 163 -2.32 -13.49 -9.70
N GLU A 164 -2.15 -14.82 -9.62
CA GLU A 164 -2.31 -15.60 -8.38
C GLU A 164 -1.24 -15.26 -7.34
N MET A 165 -0.04 -14.92 -7.77
CA MET A 165 1.03 -14.46 -6.88
C MET A 165 0.80 -13.05 -6.39
N LEU A 166 0.09 -12.21 -7.16
CA LEU A 166 -0.27 -10.85 -6.72
C LEU A 166 -1.41 -10.88 -5.71
N LEU A 167 -2.40 -11.73 -5.94
CA LEU A 167 -3.64 -11.83 -5.13
C LEU A 167 -3.87 -13.28 -4.68
N PRO A 168 -3.03 -13.80 -3.78
CA PRO A 168 -3.13 -15.19 -3.34
C PRO A 168 -4.42 -15.44 -2.54
N PRO A 169 -4.89 -16.70 -2.47
CA PRO A 169 -6.05 -17.05 -1.67
C PRO A 169 -5.93 -16.56 -0.23
N GLY A 170 -6.99 -15.92 0.27
CA GLY A 170 -7.05 -15.33 1.60
C GLY A 170 -6.45 -13.92 1.72
N TYR A 171 -5.74 -13.43 0.71
CA TYR A 171 -5.18 -12.07 0.72
C TYR A 171 -6.25 -10.98 0.63
N LEU A 172 -7.26 -11.17 -0.22
CA LEU A 172 -8.39 -10.27 -0.36
C LEU A 172 -9.48 -10.61 0.65
N SER A 173 -10.08 -9.58 1.25
CA SER A 173 -11.37 -9.73 1.93
C SER A 173 -12.46 -10.13 0.94
N LEU A 174 -13.54 -10.72 1.43
CA LEU A 174 -14.71 -11.04 0.59
C LEU A 174 -15.29 -9.80 -0.09
N ARG A 175 -15.22 -8.64 0.57
CA ARG A 175 -15.69 -7.35 0.05
C ARG A 175 -14.82 -6.92 -1.14
N SER A 176 -13.51 -6.93 -0.98
CA SER A 176 -12.55 -6.57 -2.04
C SER A 176 -12.60 -7.57 -3.19
N TYR A 177 -12.70 -8.87 -2.92
CA TYR A 177 -12.87 -9.91 -3.93
C TYR A 177 -14.13 -9.67 -4.79
N LYS A 178 -15.28 -9.40 -4.16
CA LYS A 178 -16.51 -9.09 -4.89
C LYS A 178 -16.37 -7.87 -5.80
N ASN A 179 -15.60 -6.86 -5.38
CA ASN A 179 -15.35 -5.68 -6.19
C ASN A 179 -14.45 -6.00 -7.41
N VAL A 180 -13.39 -6.77 -7.23
CA VAL A 180 -12.53 -7.22 -8.34
C VAL A 180 -13.33 -8.04 -9.36
N MET A 181 -14.20 -8.96 -8.89
CA MET A 181 -15.00 -9.82 -9.76
C MET A 181 -16.12 -9.10 -10.52
N LYS A 182 -16.57 -7.92 -10.03
CA LYS A 182 -17.56 -7.09 -10.75
C LYS A 182 -16.99 -6.40 -11.98
N HIS A 183 -15.70 -6.21 -12.07
CA HIS A 183 -15.06 -5.58 -13.22
C HIS A 183 -14.90 -6.61 -14.34
N LYS A 184 -15.44 -6.31 -15.53
CA LYS A 184 -15.30 -7.18 -16.71
C LYS A 184 -13.81 -7.44 -17.02
N GLY A 185 -13.41 -8.70 -17.00
CA GLY A 185 -12.03 -9.13 -17.23
C GLY A 185 -11.29 -9.65 -15.99
N GLY A 186 -11.78 -9.34 -14.77
CA GLY A 186 -11.17 -9.84 -13.54
C GLY A 186 -9.65 -9.63 -13.48
N LEU A 187 -8.92 -10.63 -12.99
CA LEU A 187 -7.45 -10.64 -12.90
C LEU A 187 -6.72 -10.93 -14.23
N SER A 188 -7.47 -11.26 -15.29
CA SER A 188 -6.88 -11.72 -16.55
C SER A 188 -6.49 -10.62 -17.54
N LYS A 189 -6.75 -9.34 -17.21
CA LYS A 189 -6.29 -8.22 -18.05
C LYS A 189 -4.78 -8.07 -17.89
N VAL A 190 -4.05 -8.56 -18.89
CA VAL A 190 -2.64 -8.24 -19.08
C VAL A 190 -2.55 -6.72 -19.30
N ARG A 191 -1.82 -6.03 -18.46
CA ARG A 191 -1.56 -4.59 -18.64
C ARG A 191 -0.77 -4.39 -19.93
N SER A 192 -1.35 -3.66 -20.88
CA SER A 192 -0.63 -3.13 -22.02
C SER A 192 -0.09 -1.73 -21.71
N MET A 193 0.86 -1.25 -22.51
CA MET A 193 1.36 0.14 -22.40
C MET A 193 0.30 1.19 -22.78
N GLU A 194 -0.85 0.75 -23.28
CA GLU A 194 -1.99 1.59 -23.69
C GLU A 194 -3.01 1.76 -22.54
N ASP A 195 -2.90 0.97 -21.46
CA ASP A 195 -3.68 1.05 -20.24
C ASP A 195 -3.00 1.93 -19.19
#